data_67eb8e3ae0cd2bab8c46ad8010fb60a6
#
_entry.id   67eb8e3ae0cd2bab8c46ad8010fb60a6
#
_cell.length_a   1.000
_cell.length_b   1.000
_cell.length_c   1.000
_cell.angle_alpha   90.00
_cell.angle_beta   90.00
_cell.angle_gamma   90.00
#
_symmetry.space_group_name_H-M   'P 1'
#
loop_
_entity.id
_entity.type
_entity.pdbx_description
1 polymer ?
#
loop_
_entity_poly.entity_id
_entity_poly.type
_entity_poly.pdbx_seq_one_letter_code
_entity_poly.pdbx_strand_id
1 'polypeptide(L)'
;MNFLTVGHRGVMGVEPENTLRSFRRAEQAGHDQVELDLHLSKDGALIVMHDAEVDRTTDGAGLIRDLTLDEIRGLDAGFGERVPVFEEVLDAVGVPIQAEIKDVAAARVLAGVLLERGATGRVSVLSFHDKALAEIHALLPEVATVLVAEELGPHIVPRAQVVGARLVSLDIRRLNLDTVRRCHDAGIKVMAWTVNTAQDWAVARALGLDGAATDLPAEPAA
;
A
#
# COMPACT_ATOMS: atom_id res chain seq x y z
N MET A 1 -7.84 -12.19 -17.44
CA MET A 1 -7.52 -11.94 -16.01
C MET A 1 -8.28 -10.68 -15.61
N ASN A 2 -8.88 -10.65 -14.41
CA ASN A 2 -9.53 -9.42 -13.96
C ASN A 2 -8.45 -8.38 -13.62
N PHE A 3 -8.64 -7.14 -14.05
CA PHE A 3 -7.80 -6.02 -13.72
C PHE A 3 -8.04 -5.64 -12.25
N LEU A 4 -6.98 -5.60 -11.43
CA LEU A 4 -7.06 -5.33 -10.00
C LEU A 4 -7.19 -3.83 -9.73
N THR A 5 -8.19 -3.42 -8.95
CA THR A 5 -8.37 -2.03 -8.51
C THR A 5 -8.04 -1.90 -7.03
N VAL A 6 -7.19 -0.93 -6.68
CA VAL A 6 -6.73 -0.70 -5.32
C VAL A 6 -7.04 0.74 -4.91
N GLY A 7 -7.75 0.92 -3.79
CA GLY A 7 -7.96 2.23 -3.20
C GLY A 7 -6.71 2.70 -2.47
N HIS A 8 -6.02 3.72 -3.03
CA HIS A 8 -4.77 4.27 -2.52
C HIS A 8 -5.01 5.09 -1.25
N ARG A 9 -4.45 4.65 -0.13
CA ARG A 9 -4.73 5.16 1.23
C ARG A 9 -6.24 5.22 1.52
N GLY A 10 -6.96 4.21 1.03
CA GLY A 10 -8.40 4.22 0.89
C GLY A 10 -8.86 4.88 -0.41
N VAL A 11 -9.55 6.00 -0.34
CA VAL A 11 -9.93 6.89 -1.46
C VAL A 11 -9.54 8.32 -1.12
N MET A 12 -8.24 8.59 -1.03
CA MET A 12 -7.69 9.83 -0.52
C MET A 12 -8.07 11.08 -1.32
N GLY A 13 -8.57 10.92 -2.52
CA GLY A 13 -9.06 12.02 -3.34
C GLY A 13 -10.41 12.59 -2.89
N VAL A 14 -11.15 11.89 -2.01
CA VAL A 14 -12.49 12.28 -1.53
C VAL A 14 -12.68 12.13 -0.01
N GLU A 15 -11.83 11.36 0.67
CA GLU A 15 -11.85 11.18 2.11
C GLU A 15 -10.45 11.42 2.71
N PRO A 16 -10.30 11.72 4.02
CA PRO A 16 -8.99 11.87 4.64
C PRO A 16 -8.16 10.58 4.49
N GLU A 17 -6.96 10.70 3.90
CA GLU A 17 -6.09 9.58 3.61
C GLU A 17 -5.76 8.76 4.87
N ASN A 18 -5.58 7.44 4.68
CA ASN A 18 -5.14 6.54 5.76
C ASN A 18 -6.06 6.54 6.99
N THR A 19 -7.37 6.83 6.83
CA THR A 19 -8.37 6.75 7.91
C THR A 19 -9.32 5.57 7.71
N LEU A 20 -9.95 5.11 8.80
CA LEU A 20 -10.95 4.03 8.70
C LEU A 20 -12.12 4.41 7.80
N ARG A 21 -12.48 5.69 7.78
CA ARG A 21 -13.50 6.26 6.89
C ARG A 21 -13.12 6.09 5.42
N SER A 22 -11.88 6.43 5.07
CA SER A 22 -11.37 6.32 3.70
C SER A 22 -11.34 4.86 3.23
N PHE A 23 -10.90 3.93 4.07
CA PHE A 23 -10.85 2.50 3.74
C PHE A 23 -12.24 1.89 3.54
N ARG A 24 -13.18 2.18 4.45
CA ARG A 24 -14.58 1.73 4.30
C ARG A 24 -15.22 2.31 3.05
N ARG A 25 -14.92 3.55 2.72
CA ARG A 25 -15.42 4.19 1.51
C ARG A 25 -14.86 3.52 0.25
N ALA A 26 -13.58 3.14 0.24
CA ALA A 26 -12.96 2.38 -0.85
C ALA A 26 -13.65 1.02 -1.05
N GLU A 27 -13.85 0.26 0.01
CA GLU A 27 -14.55 -1.03 -0.04
C GLU A 27 -15.99 -0.86 -0.55
N GLN A 28 -16.74 0.12 -0.04
CA GLN A 28 -18.10 0.43 -0.49
C GLN A 28 -18.16 0.86 -1.95
N ALA A 29 -17.11 1.49 -2.47
CA ALA A 29 -16.98 1.89 -3.86
C ALA A 29 -16.60 0.71 -4.78
N GLY A 30 -16.36 -0.49 -4.25
CA GLY A 30 -16.11 -1.70 -5.02
C GLY A 30 -14.65 -1.91 -5.40
N HIS A 31 -13.68 -1.29 -4.72
CA HIS A 31 -12.28 -1.63 -4.90
C HIS A 31 -12.00 -3.07 -4.48
N ASP A 32 -11.19 -3.78 -5.26
CA ASP A 32 -10.79 -5.17 -4.96
C ASP A 32 -9.91 -5.26 -3.72
N GLN A 33 -9.14 -4.21 -3.45
CA GLN A 33 -8.23 -4.09 -2.30
C GLN A 33 -8.14 -2.64 -1.83
N VAL A 34 -7.63 -2.43 -0.61
CA VAL A 34 -7.20 -1.12 -0.11
C VAL A 34 -5.69 -1.13 0.14
N GLU A 35 -5.07 0.00 -0.07
CA GLU A 35 -3.66 0.19 0.23
C GLU A 35 -3.52 1.19 1.39
N LEU A 36 -2.50 0.98 2.24
CA LEU A 36 -2.17 1.80 3.39
C LEU A 36 -0.65 1.84 3.63
N ASP A 37 -0.20 2.85 4.36
CA ASP A 37 1.19 3.10 4.70
C ASP A 37 1.48 2.83 6.18
N LEU A 38 2.64 2.25 6.53
CA LEU A 38 3.00 1.85 7.88
C LEU A 38 4.29 2.48 8.38
N HIS A 39 4.21 3.09 9.56
CA HIS A 39 5.32 3.52 10.39
C HIS A 39 5.23 2.90 11.79
N LEU A 40 6.33 2.96 12.57
CA LEU A 40 6.31 2.60 13.99
C LEU A 40 6.24 3.83 14.88
N SER A 41 5.34 3.79 15.87
CA SER A 41 5.37 4.73 16.99
C SER A 41 6.56 4.46 17.93
N LYS A 42 6.80 5.37 18.85
CA LYS A 42 7.85 5.27 19.88
C LYS A 42 7.74 4.01 20.73
N ASP A 43 6.52 3.56 21.00
CA ASP A 43 6.19 2.38 21.79
C ASP A 43 5.87 1.13 20.94
N GLY A 44 6.15 1.20 19.61
CA GLY A 44 6.14 0.05 18.70
C GLY A 44 4.80 -0.31 18.10
N ALA A 45 3.79 0.56 18.15
CA ALA A 45 2.53 0.36 17.43
C ALA A 45 2.70 0.61 15.92
N LEU A 46 1.98 -0.16 15.08
CA LEU A 46 1.94 0.04 13.63
C LEU A 46 0.95 1.14 13.28
N ILE A 47 1.47 2.34 13.09
CA ILE A 47 0.68 3.54 12.76
C ILE A 47 0.42 3.60 11.25
N VAL A 48 -0.84 3.86 10.89
CA VAL A 48 -1.27 3.96 9.49
C VAL A 48 -1.18 5.43 9.05
N MET A 49 -0.07 5.80 8.39
CA MET A 49 0.22 7.14 7.91
C MET A 49 1.29 7.10 6.83
N HIS A 50 1.22 8.00 5.85
CA HIS A 50 2.20 8.06 4.76
C HIS A 50 3.51 8.73 5.15
N ASP A 51 3.42 9.94 5.74
CA ASP A 51 4.59 10.72 6.08
C ASP A 51 5.21 10.22 7.39
N ALA A 52 6.51 10.41 7.58
CA ALA A 52 7.18 10.12 8.84
C ALA A 52 6.75 11.08 9.97
N GLU A 53 6.12 12.19 9.62
CA GLU A 53 5.63 13.26 10.50
C GLU A 53 4.10 13.33 10.46
N VAL A 54 3.48 13.69 11.59
CA VAL A 54 2.01 13.80 11.68
C VAL A 54 1.47 15.13 11.14
N ASP A 55 2.34 16.08 10.81
CA ASP A 55 2.03 17.51 10.58
C ASP A 55 1.08 17.77 9.40
N ARG A 56 1.22 17.03 8.30
CA ARG A 56 0.46 17.30 7.07
C ARG A 56 -1.01 16.86 7.16
N THR A 57 -1.27 15.76 7.83
CA THR A 57 -2.58 15.09 7.81
C THR A 57 -3.31 15.12 9.15
N THR A 58 -2.70 15.76 10.17
CA THR A 58 -3.33 15.90 11.49
C THR A 58 -3.21 17.34 12.01
N ASP A 59 -3.87 17.60 13.14
CA ASP A 59 -3.74 18.84 13.90
C ASP A 59 -2.54 18.86 14.88
N GLY A 60 -1.70 17.82 14.85
CA GLY A 60 -0.48 17.69 15.66
C GLY A 60 0.78 18.04 14.90
N ALA A 61 1.95 17.81 15.55
CA ALA A 61 3.26 18.01 14.98
C ALA A 61 4.28 17.02 15.55
N GLY A 62 5.25 16.61 14.72
CA GLY A 62 6.39 15.80 15.11
C GLY A 62 6.48 14.46 14.39
N LEU A 63 7.60 13.77 14.63
CA LEU A 63 7.89 12.48 14.03
C LEU A 63 7.10 11.37 14.72
N ILE A 64 6.46 10.49 13.96
CA ILE A 64 5.71 9.32 14.46
C ILE A 64 6.57 8.48 15.43
N ARG A 65 7.84 8.25 15.09
CA ARG A 65 8.77 7.46 15.91
C ARG A 65 9.11 8.08 17.29
N ASP A 66 8.83 9.37 17.49
CA ASP A 66 9.08 10.10 18.73
C ASP A 66 7.81 10.23 19.59
N LEU A 67 6.63 9.88 19.04
CA LEU A 67 5.33 9.92 19.69
C LEU A 67 4.87 8.51 20.08
N THR A 68 4.22 8.41 21.25
CA THR A 68 3.53 7.19 21.68
C THR A 68 2.19 7.03 20.97
N LEU A 69 1.65 5.80 20.95
CA LEU A 69 0.32 5.54 20.41
C LEU A 69 -0.75 6.43 21.06
N ASP A 70 -0.69 6.65 22.36
CA ASP A 70 -1.67 7.48 23.08
C ASP A 70 -1.61 8.95 22.63
N GLU A 71 -0.40 9.49 22.38
CA GLU A 71 -0.22 10.84 21.84
C GLU A 71 -0.79 10.95 20.41
N ILE A 72 -0.50 9.96 19.54
CA ILE A 72 -0.99 9.93 18.16
C ILE A 72 -2.52 9.77 18.11
N ARG A 73 -3.11 8.97 18.99
CA ARG A 73 -4.58 8.78 19.07
C ARG A 73 -5.34 10.03 19.49
N GLY A 74 -4.67 10.99 20.12
CA GLY A 74 -5.24 12.29 20.47
C GLY A 74 -5.42 13.23 19.28
N LEU A 75 -4.81 12.92 18.12
CA LEU A 75 -4.80 13.79 16.95
C LEU A 75 -6.03 13.60 16.07
N ASP A 76 -6.50 14.70 15.46
CA ASP A 76 -7.54 14.69 14.43
C ASP A 76 -6.88 14.52 13.04
N ALA A 77 -7.18 13.41 12.37
CA ALA A 77 -6.71 13.10 11.02
C ALA A 77 -7.66 13.62 9.92
N GLY A 78 -8.51 14.58 10.26
CA GLY A 78 -9.49 15.19 9.38
C GLY A 78 -10.92 14.65 9.60
N PHE A 79 -11.91 15.54 9.63
CA PHE A 79 -13.32 15.25 9.87
C PHE A 79 -13.62 14.50 11.19
N GLY A 80 -12.77 14.66 12.21
CA GLY A 80 -12.87 13.95 13.48
C GLY A 80 -12.43 12.50 13.45
N GLU A 81 -11.81 12.05 12.34
CA GLU A 81 -11.17 10.73 12.28
C GLU A 81 -9.88 10.72 13.10
N ARG A 82 -9.57 9.56 13.69
CA ARG A 82 -8.30 9.34 14.38
C ARG A 82 -7.31 8.68 13.43
N VAL A 83 -6.02 8.85 13.73
CA VAL A 83 -4.96 8.06 13.09
C VAL A 83 -5.11 6.59 13.51
N PRO A 84 -5.37 5.65 12.59
CA PRO A 84 -5.57 4.26 12.95
C PRO A 84 -4.24 3.53 13.18
N VAL A 85 -4.32 2.42 13.93
CA VAL A 85 -3.30 1.37 13.88
C VAL A 85 -3.70 0.30 12.85
N PHE A 86 -2.74 -0.47 12.40
CA PHE A 86 -2.93 -1.49 11.36
C PHE A 86 -4.03 -2.51 11.73
N GLU A 87 -4.07 -2.95 12.99
CA GLU A 87 -5.05 -3.91 13.48
C GLU A 87 -6.50 -3.38 13.38
N GLU A 88 -6.70 -2.07 13.58
CA GLU A 88 -8.01 -1.44 13.42
C GLU A 88 -8.46 -1.46 11.95
N VAL A 89 -7.53 -1.31 11.00
CA VAL A 89 -7.86 -1.43 9.57
C VAL A 89 -8.17 -2.89 9.20
N LEU A 90 -7.41 -3.86 9.73
CA LEU A 90 -7.72 -5.30 9.56
C LEU A 90 -9.14 -5.65 10.00
N ASP A 91 -9.63 -5.02 11.07
CA ASP A 91 -10.97 -5.25 11.61
C ASP A 91 -12.06 -4.45 10.87
N ALA A 92 -11.70 -3.34 10.25
CA ALA A 92 -12.63 -2.39 9.66
C ALA A 92 -13.10 -2.74 8.24
N VAL A 93 -12.27 -3.48 7.45
CA VAL A 93 -12.56 -3.83 6.05
C VAL A 93 -12.48 -5.34 5.84
N GLY A 94 -13.31 -5.86 4.93
CA GLY A 94 -13.32 -7.28 4.54
C GLY A 94 -12.44 -7.58 3.32
N VAL A 95 -12.13 -6.56 2.49
CA VAL A 95 -11.27 -6.73 1.30
C VAL A 95 -9.80 -6.95 1.68
N PRO A 96 -8.99 -7.57 0.81
CA PRO A 96 -7.55 -7.68 1.01
C PRO A 96 -6.86 -6.32 1.14
N ILE A 97 -5.73 -6.31 1.85
CA ILE A 97 -4.96 -5.10 2.16
C ILE A 97 -3.58 -5.18 1.51
N GLN A 98 -3.16 -4.09 0.91
CA GLN A 98 -1.78 -3.82 0.52
C GLN A 98 -1.15 -2.91 1.58
N ALA A 99 -0.22 -3.44 2.39
CA ALA A 99 0.42 -2.70 3.47
C ALA A 99 1.82 -2.26 3.05
N GLU A 100 2.02 -0.96 2.82
CA GLU A 100 3.33 -0.40 2.47
C GLU A 100 4.16 -0.13 3.71
N ILE A 101 5.34 -0.74 3.80
CA ILE A 101 6.31 -0.46 4.85
C ILE A 101 7.14 0.75 4.45
N LYS A 102 6.95 1.87 5.16
CA LYS A 102 7.75 3.10 5.04
C LYS A 102 8.99 3.07 5.95
N ASP A 103 8.88 2.48 7.12
CA ASP A 103 9.99 2.26 8.06
C ASP A 103 10.37 0.77 8.06
N VAL A 104 11.60 0.45 7.69
CA VAL A 104 12.10 -0.94 7.62
C VAL A 104 11.93 -1.67 8.97
N ALA A 105 12.02 -0.98 10.09
CA ALA A 105 11.82 -1.56 11.41
C ALA A 105 10.39 -2.11 11.61
N ALA A 106 9.39 -1.59 10.89
CA ALA A 106 8.01 -2.09 10.95
C ALA A 106 7.86 -3.52 10.38
N ALA A 107 8.79 -4.00 9.55
CA ALA A 107 8.66 -5.31 8.90
C ALA A 107 8.47 -6.46 9.91
N ARG A 108 9.30 -6.50 10.94
CA ARG A 108 9.25 -7.55 11.97
C ARG A 108 8.00 -7.48 12.84
N VAL A 109 7.56 -6.27 13.17
CA VAL A 109 6.34 -6.06 13.96
C VAL A 109 5.13 -6.48 13.14
N LEU A 110 5.07 -6.06 11.86
CA LEU A 110 3.99 -6.46 10.93
C LEU A 110 3.92 -7.98 10.77
N ALA A 111 5.08 -8.66 10.60
CA ALA A 111 5.12 -10.10 10.51
C ALA A 111 4.52 -10.79 11.76
N GLY A 112 4.83 -10.28 12.96
CA GLY A 112 4.25 -10.76 14.21
C GLY A 112 2.73 -10.59 14.25
N VAL A 113 2.24 -9.41 13.91
CA VAL A 113 0.79 -9.11 13.87
C VAL A 113 0.07 -9.99 12.85
N LEU A 114 0.64 -10.19 11.64
CA LEU A 114 0.03 -11.04 10.62
C LEU A 114 -0.13 -12.50 11.09
N LEU A 115 0.86 -13.05 11.79
CA LEU A 115 0.78 -14.39 12.37
C LEU A 115 -0.25 -14.45 13.49
N GLU A 116 -0.20 -13.53 14.44
CA GLU A 116 -1.10 -13.49 15.59
C GLU A 116 -2.57 -13.37 15.17
N ARG A 117 -2.83 -12.54 14.15
CA ARG A 117 -4.18 -12.31 13.63
C ARG A 117 -4.62 -13.32 12.56
N GLY A 118 -3.74 -14.25 12.15
CA GLY A 118 -4.03 -15.19 11.05
C GLY A 118 -4.32 -14.49 9.72
N ALA A 119 -3.68 -13.35 9.45
CA ALA A 119 -3.98 -12.47 8.33
C ALA A 119 -3.04 -12.62 7.13
N THR A 120 -2.11 -13.59 7.14
CA THR A 120 -1.09 -13.81 6.09
C THR A 120 -1.68 -14.02 4.70
N GLY A 121 -2.86 -14.61 4.59
CA GLY A 121 -3.57 -14.82 3.31
C GLY A 121 -4.39 -13.61 2.83
N ARG A 122 -4.50 -12.54 3.64
CA ARG A 122 -5.34 -11.37 3.37
C ARG A 122 -4.54 -10.10 3.15
N VAL A 123 -3.25 -10.13 3.47
CA VAL A 123 -2.35 -8.97 3.37
C VAL A 123 -1.21 -9.27 2.42
N SER A 124 -0.95 -8.36 1.50
CA SER A 124 0.30 -8.29 0.75
C SER A 124 1.13 -7.11 1.26
N VAL A 125 2.45 -7.26 1.26
CA VAL A 125 3.35 -6.24 1.82
C VAL A 125 4.11 -5.54 0.69
N LEU A 126 3.98 -4.22 0.66
CA LEU A 126 4.63 -3.36 -0.31
C LEU A 126 5.81 -2.63 0.33
N SER A 127 6.83 -2.28 -0.44
CA SER A 127 7.83 -1.29 -0.04
C SER A 127 8.70 -0.83 -1.20
N PHE A 128 9.21 0.39 -1.10
CA PHE A 128 10.37 0.88 -1.87
C PHE A 128 11.69 0.30 -1.33
N HIS A 129 11.68 -0.20 -0.08
CA HIS A 129 12.85 -0.72 0.62
C HIS A 129 13.00 -2.22 0.43
N ASP A 130 13.94 -2.64 -0.41
CA ASP A 130 14.25 -4.07 -0.65
C ASP A 130 14.50 -4.83 0.65
N LYS A 131 15.11 -4.18 1.67
CA LYS A 131 15.37 -4.79 2.98
C LYS A 131 14.09 -5.17 3.72
N ALA A 132 13.05 -4.32 3.67
CA ALA A 132 11.78 -4.61 4.32
C ALA A 132 11.10 -5.82 3.66
N LEU A 133 11.07 -5.87 2.33
CA LEU A 133 10.50 -7.00 1.58
C LEU A 133 11.28 -8.29 1.79
N ALA A 134 12.62 -8.22 1.79
CA ALA A 134 13.46 -9.38 2.05
C ALA A 134 13.26 -9.94 3.48
N GLU A 135 13.06 -9.07 4.48
CA GLU A 135 12.76 -9.49 5.85
C GLU A 135 11.39 -10.16 5.94
N ILE A 136 10.34 -9.58 5.34
CA ILE A 136 9.02 -10.20 5.27
C ILE A 136 9.09 -11.56 4.56
N HIS A 137 9.74 -11.63 3.40
CA HIS A 137 9.87 -12.88 2.64
C HIS A 137 10.61 -13.97 3.43
N ALA A 138 11.61 -13.59 4.23
CA ALA A 138 12.33 -14.52 5.08
C ALA A 138 11.51 -15.02 6.29
N LEU A 139 10.69 -14.14 6.90
CA LEU A 139 9.87 -14.45 8.07
C LEU A 139 8.57 -15.17 7.69
N LEU A 140 7.94 -14.78 6.58
CA LEU A 140 6.63 -15.21 6.12
C LEU A 140 6.65 -15.45 4.59
N PRO A 141 7.25 -16.53 4.10
CA PRO A 141 7.39 -16.77 2.66
C PRO A 141 6.06 -16.96 1.92
N GLU A 142 4.97 -17.23 2.64
CA GLU A 142 3.61 -17.30 2.10
C GLU A 142 2.95 -15.94 1.89
N VAL A 143 3.44 -14.87 2.54
CA VAL A 143 2.93 -13.51 2.35
C VAL A 143 3.44 -12.96 1.02
N ALA A 144 2.51 -12.47 0.20
CA ALA A 144 2.87 -11.85 -1.06
C ALA A 144 3.63 -10.53 -0.83
N THR A 145 4.81 -10.41 -1.44
CA THR A 145 5.58 -9.17 -1.47
C THR A 145 5.39 -8.43 -2.79
N VAL A 146 5.36 -7.11 -2.75
CA VAL A 146 5.21 -6.22 -3.91
C VAL A 146 6.33 -5.19 -3.89
N LEU A 147 7.17 -5.20 -4.92
CA LEU A 147 8.22 -4.20 -5.06
C LEU A 147 7.64 -2.90 -5.61
N VAL A 148 7.76 -1.81 -4.85
CA VAL A 148 7.43 -0.46 -5.32
C VAL A 148 8.68 0.21 -5.86
N ALA A 149 8.60 0.87 -7.02
CA ALA A 149 9.73 1.58 -7.59
C ALA A 149 9.31 2.77 -8.45
N GLU A 150 10.11 3.84 -8.39
CA GLU A 150 10.03 4.99 -9.28
C GLU A 150 10.96 4.86 -10.48
N GLU A 151 12.15 4.29 -10.26
CA GLU A 151 13.14 4.10 -11.32
C GLU A 151 12.83 2.82 -12.10
N LEU A 152 12.64 2.99 -13.40
CA LEU A 152 12.37 1.90 -14.32
C LEU A 152 13.64 1.52 -15.07
N GLY A 153 13.83 0.24 -15.30
CA GLY A 153 14.99 -0.21 -16.05
C GLY A 153 15.21 -1.72 -15.96
N PRO A 154 16.31 -2.24 -16.51
CA PRO A 154 16.58 -3.67 -16.54
C PRO A 154 16.77 -4.29 -15.15
N HIS A 155 16.97 -3.48 -14.12
CA HIS A 155 17.17 -3.93 -12.73
C HIS A 155 15.87 -4.28 -12.00
N ILE A 156 14.68 -3.88 -12.49
CA ILE A 156 13.39 -4.14 -11.82
C ILE A 156 13.14 -5.63 -11.64
N VAL A 157 13.31 -6.43 -12.70
CA VAL A 157 13.10 -7.88 -12.64
C VAL A 157 14.05 -8.55 -11.65
N PRO A 158 15.40 -8.35 -11.71
CA PRO A 158 16.30 -8.90 -10.69
C PRO A 158 15.97 -8.46 -9.26
N ARG A 159 15.62 -7.19 -9.04
CA ARG A 159 15.23 -6.70 -7.70
C ARG A 159 13.99 -7.44 -7.19
N ALA A 160 12.94 -7.53 -8.01
CA ALA A 160 11.71 -8.24 -7.64
C ALA A 160 11.99 -9.71 -7.29
N GLN A 161 12.83 -10.40 -8.07
CA GLN A 161 13.20 -11.79 -7.82
C GLN A 161 13.96 -11.96 -6.49
N VAL A 162 14.89 -11.06 -6.17
CA VAL A 162 15.68 -11.11 -4.92
C VAL A 162 14.79 -10.98 -3.68
N VAL A 163 13.74 -10.15 -3.74
CA VAL A 163 12.82 -9.95 -2.61
C VAL A 163 11.58 -10.85 -2.67
N GLY A 164 11.56 -11.83 -3.58
CA GLY A 164 10.45 -12.77 -3.75
C GLY A 164 9.17 -12.17 -4.31
N ALA A 165 9.22 -10.95 -4.86
CA ALA A 165 8.05 -10.26 -5.36
C ALA A 165 7.59 -10.83 -6.71
N ARG A 166 6.28 -11.11 -6.80
CA ARG A 166 5.61 -11.54 -8.04
C ARG A 166 4.71 -10.45 -8.63
N LEU A 167 4.71 -9.29 -8.02
CA LEU A 167 4.03 -8.09 -8.45
C LEU A 167 4.96 -6.89 -8.22
N VAL A 168 5.02 -6.00 -9.18
CA VAL A 168 5.69 -4.69 -9.04
C VAL A 168 4.66 -3.58 -9.17
N SER A 169 4.81 -2.52 -8.36
CA SER A 169 3.95 -1.33 -8.36
C SER A 169 4.77 -0.12 -8.79
N LEU A 170 4.46 0.45 -9.96
CA LEU A 170 5.32 1.39 -10.67
C LEU A 170 4.58 2.70 -11.00
N ASP A 171 5.31 3.83 -11.03
CA ASP A 171 4.74 5.14 -11.39
C ASP A 171 4.22 5.14 -12.84
N ILE A 172 2.91 5.34 -13.02
CA ILE A 172 2.23 5.35 -14.32
C ILE A 172 2.85 6.36 -15.30
N ARG A 173 3.36 7.47 -14.82
CA ARG A 173 3.94 8.54 -15.64
C ARG A 173 5.27 8.15 -16.28
N ARG A 174 5.92 7.13 -15.73
CA ARG A 174 7.24 6.62 -16.17
C ARG A 174 7.13 5.27 -16.89
N LEU A 175 5.98 4.57 -16.76
CA LEU A 175 5.78 3.25 -17.33
C LEU A 175 5.88 3.26 -18.86
N ASN A 176 6.48 2.20 -19.37
CA ASN A 176 6.58 1.94 -20.82
C ASN A 176 6.38 0.44 -21.09
N LEU A 177 6.04 0.12 -22.35
CA LEU A 177 5.71 -1.23 -22.78
C LEU A 177 6.87 -2.22 -22.62
N ASP A 178 8.13 -1.76 -22.78
CA ASP A 178 9.31 -2.62 -22.64
C ASP A 178 9.48 -3.11 -21.21
N THR A 179 9.29 -2.23 -20.21
CA THR A 179 9.33 -2.60 -18.79
C THR A 179 8.23 -3.61 -18.46
N VAL A 180 6.98 -3.36 -18.90
CA VAL A 180 5.85 -4.26 -18.66
C VAL A 180 6.11 -5.64 -19.27
N ARG A 181 6.54 -5.70 -20.53
CA ARG A 181 6.85 -6.97 -21.20
C ARG A 181 7.93 -7.74 -20.47
N ARG A 182 9.03 -7.10 -20.07
CA ARG A 182 10.12 -7.76 -19.31
C ARG A 182 9.64 -8.35 -17.99
N CYS A 183 8.76 -7.64 -17.27
CA CYS A 183 8.17 -8.19 -16.04
C CYS A 183 7.29 -9.40 -16.36
N HIS A 184 6.40 -9.30 -17.35
CA HIS A 184 5.51 -10.40 -17.75
C HIS A 184 6.29 -11.62 -18.25
N ASP A 185 7.34 -11.43 -19.05
CA ASP A 185 8.22 -12.51 -19.54
C ASP A 185 8.92 -13.23 -18.38
N ALA A 186 9.15 -12.53 -17.27
CA ALA A 186 9.70 -13.10 -16.02
C ALA A 186 8.62 -13.65 -15.07
N GLY A 187 7.34 -13.66 -15.46
CA GLY A 187 6.23 -14.11 -14.64
C GLY A 187 5.86 -13.16 -13.50
N ILE A 188 6.27 -11.89 -13.58
CA ILE A 188 6.01 -10.83 -12.61
C ILE A 188 4.88 -9.95 -13.14
N LYS A 189 3.82 -9.79 -12.36
CA LYS A 189 2.71 -8.87 -12.65
C LYS A 189 3.13 -7.41 -12.47
N VAL A 190 2.41 -6.50 -13.15
CA VAL A 190 2.67 -5.07 -13.09
C VAL A 190 1.39 -4.32 -12.76
N MET A 191 1.41 -3.56 -11.68
CA MET A 191 0.39 -2.54 -11.39
C MET A 191 0.99 -1.14 -11.43
N ALA A 192 0.14 -0.14 -11.53
CA ALA A 192 0.58 1.27 -11.55
C ALA A 192 -0.01 2.08 -10.40
N TRP A 193 0.69 3.12 -10.00
CA TRP A 193 0.25 4.20 -9.12
C TRP A 193 0.67 5.56 -9.68
N THR A 194 -0.06 6.65 -9.51
CA THR A 194 -1.47 6.66 -9.13
C THR A 194 -2.29 6.92 -10.37
N VAL A 195 -3.32 6.15 -10.61
CA VAL A 195 -4.14 6.19 -11.84
C VAL A 195 -5.47 6.89 -11.52
N ASN A 196 -5.55 8.20 -11.84
CA ASN A 196 -6.67 9.04 -11.41
C ASN A 196 -7.52 9.61 -12.56
N THR A 197 -7.00 9.60 -13.79
CA THR A 197 -7.69 10.20 -14.94
C THR A 197 -8.11 9.14 -15.96
N ALA A 198 -9.12 9.44 -16.76
CA ALA A 198 -9.51 8.58 -17.89
C ALA A 198 -8.33 8.29 -18.84
N GLN A 199 -7.39 9.23 -18.98
CA GLN A 199 -6.17 9.05 -19.77
C GLN A 199 -5.24 8.03 -19.10
N ASP A 200 -5.02 8.10 -17.77
CA ASP A 200 -4.17 7.15 -17.04
C ASP A 200 -4.75 5.74 -17.14
N TRP A 201 -6.07 5.59 -16.99
CA TRP A 201 -6.77 4.32 -17.18
C TRP A 201 -6.61 3.76 -18.58
N ALA A 202 -6.73 4.62 -19.63
CA ALA A 202 -6.49 4.20 -21.00
C ALA A 202 -5.05 3.73 -21.22
N VAL A 203 -4.07 4.43 -20.66
CA VAL A 203 -2.64 4.04 -20.70
C VAL A 203 -2.43 2.71 -19.97
N ALA A 204 -2.96 2.55 -18.77
CA ALA A 204 -2.83 1.31 -18.00
C ALA A 204 -3.36 0.10 -18.77
N ARG A 205 -4.54 0.22 -19.39
CA ARG A 205 -5.13 -0.82 -20.23
C ARG A 205 -4.30 -1.08 -21.50
N ALA A 206 -3.85 -0.03 -22.19
CA ALA A 206 -3.05 -0.14 -23.41
C ALA A 206 -1.68 -0.81 -23.18
N LEU A 207 -1.07 -0.58 -22.01
CA LEU A 207 0.15 -1.25 -21.60
C LEU A 207 -0.06 -2.69 -21.14
N GLY A 208 -1.32 -3.12 -20.92
CA GLY A 208 -1.64 -4.47 -20.46
C GLY A 208 -1.30 -4.70 -18.99
N LEU A 209 -1.48 -3.68 -18.13
CA LEU A 209 -1.21 -3.81 -16.70
C LEU A 209 -2.19 -4.79 -16.04
N ASP A 210 -1.76 -5.37 -14.93
CA ASP A 210 -2.57 -6.32 -14.13
C ASP A 210 -3.45 -5.60 -13.09
N GLY A 211 -3.16 -4.33 -12.79
CA GLY A 211 -3.94 -3.54 -11.83
C GLY A 211 -3.46 -2.09 -11.71
N ALA A 212 -4.18 -1.33 -10.91
CA ALA A 212 -3.84 0.06 -10.58
C ALA A 212 -4.33 0.47 -9.19
N ALA A 213 -3.55 1.34 -8.54
CA ALA A 213 -3.96 2.09 -7.36
C ALA A 213 -4.49 3.46 -7.79
N THR A 214 -5.61 3.89 -7.20
CA THR A 214 -6.26 5.17 -7.48
C THR A 214 -6.69 5.87 -6.19
N ASP A 215 -6.68 7.21 -6.23
CA ASP A 215 -7.16 8.05 -5.12
C ASP A 215 -8.69 8.20 -5.12
N LEU A 216 -9.35 7.79 -6.19
CA LEU A 216 -10.78 8.00 -6.41
C LEU A 216 -11.58 6.73 -6.15
N PRO A 217 -12.88 6.84 -5.82
CA PRO A 217 -13.79 5.70 -5.81
C PRO A 217 -13.72 4.95 -7.15
N ALA A 218 -13.82 3.60 -7.11
CA ALA A 218 -13.87 2.81 -8.34
C ALA A 218 -15.00 3.33 -9.23
N GLU A 219 -14.71 3.54 -10.53
CA GLU A 219 -15.79 3.82 -11.49
C GLU A 219 -16.71 2.60 -11.53
N PRO A 220 -18.04 2.77 -11.47
CA PRO A 220 -18.94 1.64 -11.67
C PRO A 220 -18.61 0.98 -13.01
N ALA A 221 -18.47 -0.34 -13.00
CA ALA A 221 -18.27 -1.10 -14.24
C ALA A 221 -19.40 -0.75 -15.21
N ALA A 222 -19.04 -0.25 -16.40
CA ALA A 222 -19.96 0.12 -17.44
C ALA A 222 -20.66 -1.12 -18.04
#